data_ee97a9652e8c07415d7cef944f18de18
#
_entry.id   ee97a9652e8c07415d7cef944f18de18
#
_cell.length_a   1.000
_cell.length_b   1.000
_cell.length_c   1.000
_cell.angle_alpha   90.00
_cell.angle_beta   90.00
_cell.angle_gamma   90.00
#
_symmetry.space_group_name_H-M   'P 1'
#
loop_
_entity.id
_entity.type
_entity.pdbx_description
1 polymer ?
#
loop_
_entity_poly.entity_id
_entity_poly.type
_entity_poly.pdbx_seq_one_letter_code
_entity_poly.pdbx_strand_id
1 'polypeptide(L)'
;MSQRFLPSIIDQIMQYIKEHPRHYNNLEIEAKLGRFEFKGSAVKNFEKINEIFILPDFSHNPNHENKFNFVAGVLPKDFYLIWAALEKESKLNGANIEYIKPIIYKDTTYSGNKRKSQEFHDGKLVKEDIIRKENKKHINVRNEGYDFRITCSEEMPTDIDEENDKMENIREKYRISYQLSYYRVDLTLSKDKNGEYYEIEIEMNLLKEELVRVKQIDEAKIRVILDRFVQNIFNLYSVLMPESIMFNSRQEEEINYEIGKNKHLRPEEIQSTFGNYFKNNLFRK
;
A
#
# COMPACT_ATOMS: atom_id res chain seq x y z
N MET A 1 -0.57 18.89 13.74
CA MET A 1 0.39 19.26 12.67
C MET A 1 -0.05 18.88 11.24
N SER A 2 -0.83 17.83 11.04
CA SER A 2 -1.26 17.33 9.71
C SER A 2 -2.20 18.25 8.91
N GLN A 3 -2.94 19.15 9.55
CA GLN A 3 -4.04 19.90 8.90
C GLN A 3 -3.64 20.86 7.77
N ARG A 4 -2.38 21.28 7.68
CA ARG A 4 -1.95 22.26 6.65
C ARG A 4 -1.69 21.63 5.28
N PHE A 5 -1.36 20.34 5.21
CA PHE A 5 -1.00 19.65 3.96
C PHE A 5 -2.14 18.84 3.35
N LEU A 6 -3.14 18.47 4.16
CA LEU A 6 -4.32 17.73 3.73
C LEU A 6 -5.00 18.35 2.50
N PRO A 7 -5.32 19.67 2.47
CA PRO A 7 -5.97 20.27 1.31
C PRO A 7 -5.16 20.11 0.02
N SER A 8 -3.84 20.30 0.09
CA SER A 8 -2.97 20.20 -1.09
C SER A 8 -2.89 18.77 -1.65
N ILE A 9 -2.88 17.75 -0.79
CA ILE A 9 -2.91 16.33 -1.21
C ILE A 9 -4.26 16.03 -1.88
N ILE A 10 -5.35 16.43 -1.24
CA ILE A 10 -6.71 16.23 -1.75
C ILE A 10 -6.88 16.93 -3.11
N ASP A 11 -6.41 18.16 -3.24
CA ASP A 11 -6.51 18.92 -4.50
C ASP A 11 -5.74 18.23 -5.64
N GLN A 12 -4.57 17.67 -5.38
CA GLN A 12 -3.80 16.93 -6.37
C GLN A 12 -4.52 15.64 -6.81
N ILE A 13 -5.14 14.90 -5.88
CA ILE A 13 -5.92 13.70 -6.22
C ILE A 13 -7.19 14.11 -6.99
N MET A 14 -7.90 15.16 -6.55
CA MET A 14 -9.08 15.68 -7.25
C MET A 14 -8.75 16.13 -8.67
N GLN A 15 -7.61 16.79 -8.86
CA GLN A 15 -7.14 17.18 -10.18
C GLN A 15 -6.94 15.96 -11.07
N TYR A 16 -6.26 14.91 -10.56
CA TYR A 16 -6.07 13.66 -11.30
C TYR A 16 -7.40 13.03 -11.71
N ILE A 17 -8.36 12.92 -10.79
CA ILE A 17 -9.70 12.36 -11.07
C ILE A 17 -10.40 13.16 -12.20
N LYS A 18 -10.30 14.49 -12.19
CA LYS A 18 -10.90 15.36 -13.21
C LYS A 18 -10.24 15.24 -14.58
N GLU A 19 -8.94 15.02 -14.61
CA GLU A 19 -8.16 14.85 -15.83
C GLU A 19 -8.43 13.50 -16.52
N HIS A 20 -8.93 12.49 -15.78
CA HIS A 20 -9.16 11.13 -16.28
C HIS A 20 -10.62 10.65 -16.15
N PRO A 21 -11.61 11.40 -16.67
CA PRO A 21 -13.03 11.11 -16.43
C PRO A 21 -13.55 9.86 -17.14
N ARG A 22 -12.84 9.36 -18.15
CA ARG A 22 -13.27 8.23 -18.98
C ARG A 22 -12.95 6.86 -18.40
N HIS A 23 -12.13 6.80 -17.36
CA HIS A 23 -11.54 5.57 -16.86
C HIS A 23 -11.78 5.30 -15.37
N TYR A 24 -12.88 5.82 -14.81
CA TYR A 24 -13.20 5.63 -13.39
C TYR A 24 -13.28 4.16 -12.96
N ASN A 25 -13.69 3.27 -13.86
CA ASN A 25 -13.72 1.83 -13.62
C ASN A 25 -12.33 1.23 -13.39
N ASN A 26 -11.32 1.86 -13.96
CA ASN A 26 -9.93 1.39 -13.91
C ASN A 26 -9.06 2.22 -12.96
N LEU A 27 -9.67 3.22 -12.29
CA LEU A 27 -8.97 4.09 -11.36
C LEU A 27 -8.48 3.31 -10.16
N GLU A 28 -7.20 3.44 -9.84
CA GLU A 28 -6.58 2.97 -8.62
C GLU A 28 -5.98 4.17 -7.88
N ILE A 29 -6.31 4.31 -6.60
CA ILE A 29 -5.67 5.26 -5.68
C ILE A 29 -5.17 4.45 -4.50
N GLU A 30 -3.86 4.35 -4.38
CA GLU A 30 -3.20 3.60 -3.31
C GLU A 30 -2.19 4.49 -2.57
N ALA A 31 -2.03 4.28 -1.28
CA ALA A 31 -0.96 4.86 -0.49
C ALA A 31 -0.08 3.75 0.05
N LYS A 32 1.24 3.94 -0.02
CA LYS A 32 2.25 2.99 0.51
C LYS A 32 3.14 3.68 1.52
N LEU A 33 3.40 3.01 2.63
CA LEU A 33 4.45 3.41 3.55
C LEU A 33 5.81 2.95 3.03
N GLY A 34 6.85 3.75 3.29
CA GLY A 34 8.20 3.44 2.84
C GLY A 34 9.20 4.51 3.22
N ARG A 35 10.24 4.66 2.42
CA ARG A 35 11.28 5.68 2.61
C ARG A 35 11.74 6.26 1.29
N PHE A 36 12.07 7.54 1.29
CA PHE A 36 12.75 8.16 0.16
C PHE A 36 14.25 8.05 0.34
N GLU A 37 14.90 7.43 -0.63
CA GLU A 37 16.35 7.39 -0.77
C GLU A 37 16.79 8.50 -1.72
N PHE A 38 17.46 9.51 -1.16
CA PHE A 38 17.93 10.66 -1.93
C PHE A 38 19.30 10.37 -2.57
N LYS A 39 19.52 10.91 -3.77
CA LYS A 39 20.77 10.79 -4.51
C LYS A 39 21.50 12.12 -4.62
N GLY A 40 22.83 12.10 -4.56
CA GLY A 40 23.67 13.28 -4.80
C GLY A 40 23.45 14.42 -3.82
N SER A 41 23.48 15.66 -4.30
CA SER A 41 23.35 16.88 -3.46
C SER A 41 21.98 17.06 -2.80
N ALA A 42 20.96 16.35 -3.26
CA ALA A 42 19.62 16.39 -2.66
C ALA A 42 19.61 15.86 -1.21
N VAL A 43 20.53 14.93 -0.88
CA VAL A 43 20.68 14.36 0.48
C VAL A 43 20.81 15.46 1.53
N LYS A 44 21.70 16.44 1.30
CA LYS A 44 22.00 17.48 2.27
C LYS A 44 20.84 18.43 2.59
N ASN A 45 19.92 18.60 1.64
CA ASN A 45 18.81 19.53 1.79
C ASN A 45 17.58 18.90 2.46
N PHE A 46 17.43 17.59 2.39
CA PHE A 46 16.24 16.88 2.83
C PHE A 46 16.43 16.03 4.10
N GLU A 47 17.65 15.69 4.50
CA GLU A 47 17.92 14.91 5.72
C GLU A 47 17.64 15.68 7.03
N LYS A 48 17.58 17.01 6.99
CA LYS A 48 17.44 17.86 8.19
C LYS A 48 16.03 18.36 8.45
N ILE A 49 15.04 17.93 7.69
CA ILE A 49 13.70 18.48 7.81
C ILE A 49 12.89 17.57 8.72
N ASN A 50 12.60 18.05 9.92
CA ASN A 50 11.71 17.41 10.90
C ASN A 50 10.23 17.77 10.69
N GLU A 51 9.87 18.23 9.50
CA GLU A 51 8.50 18.65 9.18
C GLU A 51 7.94 17.84 8.02
N ILE A 52 6.63 17.61 8.05
CA ILE A 52 5.91 16.99 6.95
C ILE A 52 5.94 17.93 5.74
N PHE A 53 6.33 17.43 4.58
CA PHE A 53 6.25 18.20 3.33
C PHE A 53 6.05 17.32 2.10
N ILE A 54 5.45 17.92 1.08
CA ILE A 54 5.20 17.26 -0.19
C ILE A 54 6.43 17.49 -1.08
N LEU A 55 7.01 16.38 -1.53
CA LEU A 55 8.10 16.40 -2.51
C LEU A 55 7.53 16.64 -3.92
N PRO A 56 8.22 17.40 -4.76
CA PRO A 56 7.83 17.54 -6.15
C PRO A 56 7.79 16.19 -6.87
N ASP A 57 6.82 16.01 -7.75
CA ASP A 57 6.78 14.86 -8.65
C ASP A 57 7.69 15.13 -9.87
N PHE A 58 8.81 14.40 -9.95
CA PHE A 58 9.77 14.51 -11.05
C PHE A 58 9.56 13.44 -12.12
N SER A 59 8.53 12.62 -12.03
CA SER A 59 8.28 11.48 -12.94
C SER A 59 8.13 11.90 -14.41
N HIS A 60 7.73 13.14 -14.66
CA HIS A 60 7.48 13.68 -16.01
C HIS A 60 8.61 14.59 -16.56
N ASN A 61 9.71 14.76 -15.83
CA ASN A 61 10.80 15.63 -16.29
C ASN A 61 12.06 14.80 -16.65
N PRO A 62 12.29 14.50 -17.94
CA PRO A 62 13.41 13.65 -18.38
C PRO A 62 14.79 14.27 -18.09
N ASN A 63 14.86 15.59 -17.84
CA ASN A 63 16.10 16.30 -17.55
C ASN A 63 16.46 16.34 -16.06
N HIS A 64 15.60 15.89 -15.19
CA HIS A 64 15.90 15.69 -13.78
C HIS A 64 16.23 14.23 -13.56
N GLU A 65 17.50 13.89 -13.43
CA GLU A 65 17.92 12.65 -12.80
C GLU A 65 17.10 12.49 -11.53
N ASN A 66 16.45 11.33 -11.37
CA ASN A 66 15.63 11.04 -10.19
C ASN A 66 16.45 11.36 -8.95
N LYS A 67 16.15 12.48 -8.31
CA LYS A 67 16.87 12.93 -7.10
C LYS A 67 16.59 12.04 -5.90
N PHE A 68 15.57 11.21 -6.00
CA PHE A 68 15.22 10.22 -4.97
C PHE A 68 14.48 9.02 -5.57
N ASN A 69 14.62 7.88 -4.91
CA ASN A 69 13.79 6.70 -5.10
C ASN A 69 12.84 6.55 -3.93
N PHE A 70 11.66 6.01 -4.14
CA PHE A 70 10.79 5.55 -3.07
C PHE A 70 10.93 4.04 -2.93
N VAL A 71 11.35 3.59 -1.77
CA VAL A 71 11.42 2.18 -1.39
C VAL A 71 10.23 1.88 -0.51
N ALA A 72 9.24 1.17 -1.05
CA ALA A 72 8.07 0.73 -0.29
C ALA A 72 8.47 -0.32 0.74
N GLY A 73 7.84 -0.26 1.91
CA GLY A 73 8.03 -1.22 2.98
C GLY A 73 8.38 -0.58 4.32
N VAL A 74 8.14 -1.36 5.37
CA VAL A 74 8.41 -0.99 6.76
C VAL A 74 9.29 -2.07 7.41
N LEU A 75 9.82 -1.78 8.60
CA LEU A 75 10.53 -2.78 9.38
C LEU A 75 9.57 -3.89 9.85
N PRO A 76 10.04 -5.15 9.97
CA PRO A 76 9.17 -6.25 10.42
C PRO A 76 8.43 -5.94 11.73
N LYS A 77 9.10 -5.37 12.73
CA LYS A 77 8.48 -5.00 14.01
C LYS A 77 7.32 -4.03 13.84
N ASP A 78 7.45 -3.05 12.95
CA ASP A 78 6.45 -2.01 12.70
C ASP A 78 5.26 -2.57 11.90
N PHE A 79 5.52 -3.51 10.99
CA PHE A 79 4.48 -4.26 10.29
C PHE A 79 3.59 -5.04 11.27
N TYR A 80 4.19 -5.78 12.20
CA TYR A 80 3.44 -6.54 13.20
C TYR A 80 2.70 -5.66 14.20
N LEU A 81 3.26 -4.48 14.53
CA LEU A 81 2.60 -3.51 15.39
C LEU A 81 1.29 -3.00 14.75
N ILE A 82 1.33 -2.61 13.47
CA ILE A 82 0.13 -2.20 12.74
C ILE A 82 -0.86 -3.37 12.61
N TRP A 83 -0.37 -4.57 12.33
CA TRP A 83 -1.24 -5.74 12.26
C TRP A 83 -1.98 -5.98 13.58
N ALA A 84 -1.27 -5.97 14.70
CA ALA A 84 -1.88 -6.14 16.03
C ALA A 84 -2.92 -5.06 16.32
N ALA A 85 -2.66 -3.81 15.94
CA ALA A 85 -3.61 -2.71 16.11
C ALA A 85 -4.89 -2.92 15.28
N LEU A 86 -4.77 -3.27 13.99
CA LEU A 86 -5.91 -3.53 13.11
C LEU A 86 -6.71 -4.75 13.57
N GLU A 87 -6.04 -5.81 13.99
CA GLU A 87 -6.68 -7.01 14.51
C GLU A 87 -7.45 -6.74 15.79
N LYS A 88 -6.90 -5.91 16.69
CA LYS A 88 -7.59 -5.46 17.92
C LYS A 88 -8.84 -4.67 17.57
N GLU A 89 -8.73 -3.67 16.70
CA GLU A 89 -9.85 -2.83 16.29
C GLU A 89 -10.95 -3.63 15.57
N SER A 90 -10.59 -4.61 14.72
CA SER A 90 -11.58 -5.44 14.01
C SER A 90 -12.42 -6.33 14.92
N LYS A 91 -11.95 -6.61 16.13
CA LYS A 91 -12.67 -7.44 17.14
C LYS A 91 -13.56 -6.62 18.07
N LEU A 92 -13.52 -5.30 18.00
CA LEU A 92 -14.39 -4.46 18.84
C LEU A 92 -15.85 -4.56 18.37
N ASN A 93 -16.78 -4.65 19.32
CA ASN A 93 -18.20 -4.64 19.02
C ASN A 93 -18.60 -3.32 18.33
N GLY A 94 -19.17 -3.41 17.13
CA GLY A 94 -19.52 -2.25 16.31
C GLY A 94 -18.38 -1.68 15.48
N ALA A 95 -17.24 -2.37 15.39
CA ALA A 95 -16.16 -1.98 14.50
C ALA A 95 -16.63 -1.96 13.04
N ASN A 96 -16.31 -0.86 12.34
CA ASN A 96 -16.53 -0.74 10.90
C ASN A 96 -15.32 -1.27 10.11
N ILE A 97 -14.69 -2.32 10.63
CA ILE A 97 -13.49 -2.95 10.04
C ILE A 97 -13.80 -4.43 9.86
N GLU A 98 -13.77 -4.89 8.63
CA GLU A 98 -13.95 -6.29 8.28
C GLU A 98 -12.60 -6.93 7.96
N TYR A 99 -12.28 -8.02 8.66
CA TYR A 99 -11.11 -8.83 8.38
C TYR A 99 -11.37 -9.71 7.16
N ILE A 100 -10.49 -9.65 6.17
CA ILE A 100 -10.50 -10.50 4.98
C ILE A 100 -9.42 -11.57 5.17
N LYS A 101 -9.82 -12.83 4.97
CA LYS A 101 -8.91 -13.98 5.08
C LYS A 101 -7.66 -13.79 4.21
N PRO A 102 -6.51 -14.30 4.66
CA PRO A 102 -5.28 -14.20 3.91
C PRO A 102 -5.39 -14.81 2.51
N ILE A 103 -4.79 -14.13 1.56
CA ILE A 103 -4.74 -14.55 0.16
C ILE A 103 -3.28 -14.63 -0.28
N ILE A 104 -2.96 -15.65 -1.07
CA ILE A 104 -1.65 -15.81 -1.68
C ILE A 104 -1.73 -15.34 -3.12
N TYR A 105 -0.80 -14.46 -3.50
CA TYR A 105 -0.66 -13.98 -4.86
C TYR A 105 0.72 -14.34 -5.42
N LYS A 106 0.76 -14.56 -6.73
CA LYS A 106 1.98 -14.57 -7.52
C LYS A 106 1.86 -13.50 -8.60
N ASP A 107 2.63 -12.43 -8.44
CA ASP A 107 2.70 -11.36 -9.41
C ASP A 107 3.92 -11.55 -10.30
N THR A 108 3.71 -11.54 -11.61
CA THR A 108 4.77 -11.50 -12.61
C THR A 108 4.72 -10.20 -13.36
N THR A 109 5.80 -9.42 -13.29
CA THR A 109 5.92 -8.15 -14.02
C THR A 109 6.64 -8.36 -15.34
N TYR A 110 6.17 -7.66 -16.35
CA TYR A 110 6.71 -7.66 -17.70
C TYR A 110 7.05 -6.25 -18.14
N SER A 111 7.84 -6.13 -19.18
CA SER A 111 8.13 -4.87 -19.85
C SER A 111 6.84 -4.11 -20.21
N GLY A 112 6.93 -2.78 -20.29
CA GLY A 112 5.76 -1.94 -20.58
C GLY A 112 4.76 -1.79 -19.44
N ASN A 113 5.20 -1.96 -18.18
CA ASN A 113 4.35 -1.85 -16.98
C ASN A 113 3.21 -2.87 -16.91
N LYS A 114 3.31 -3.99 -17.60
CA LYS A 114 2.34 -5.06 -17.54
C LYS A 114 2.56 -5.94 -16.31
N ARG A 115 1.47 -6.38 -15.68
CA ARG A 115 1.49 -7.28 -14.53
C ARG A 115 0.45 -8.37 -14.69
N LYS A 116 0.89 -9.62 -14.58
CA LYS A 116 0.04 -10.79 -14.41
C LYS A 116 -0.03 -11.11 -12.93
N SER A 117 -1.24 -11.08 -12.36
CA SER A 117 -1.50 -11.39 -10.96
C SER A 117 -2.33 -12.66 -10.86
N GLN A 118 -1.82 -13.64 -10.15
CA GLN A 118 -2.45 -14.94 -9.92
C GLN A 118 -2.79 -15.09 -8.45
N GLU A 119 -4.06 -15.35 -8.15
CA GLU A 119 -4.58 -15.54 -6.80
C GLU A 119 -4.77 -17.03 -6.51
N PHE A 120 -4.29 -17.47 -5.34
CA PHE A 120 -4.35 -18.86 -4.93
C PHE A 120 -5.09 -19.03 -3.60
N HIS A 121 -6.03 -19.97 -3.56
CA HIS A 121 -6.68 -20.46 -2.35
C HIS A 121 -6.40 -21.97 -2.21
N ASP A 122 -5.87 -22.36 -1.06
CA ASP A 122 -5.50 -23.75 -0.75
C ASP A 122 -4.62 -24.40 -1.86
N GLY A 123 -3.69 -23.59 -2.40
CA GLY A 123 -2.78 -24.00 -3.46
C GLY A 123 -3.40 -24.10 -4.85
N LYS A 124 -4.67 -23.76 -5.02
CA LYS A 124 -5.35 -23.75 -6.32
C LYS A 124 -5.46 -22.33 -6.86
N LEU A 125 -5.16 -22.17 -8.13
CA LEU A 125 -5.39 -20.90 -8.84
C LEU A 125 -6.91 -20.66 -8.92
N VAL A 126 -7.37 -19.54 -8.38
CA VAL A 126 -8.79 -19.14 -8.36
C VAL A 126 -9.06 -17.93 -9.24
N LYS A 127 -8.06 -17.08 -9.44
CA LYS A 127 -8.20 -15.89 -10.27
C LYS A 127 -6.86 -15.54 -10.94
N GLU A 128 -6.95 -15.02 -12.16
CA GLU A 128 -5.81 -14.49 -12.91
C GLU A 128 -6.26 -13.20 -13.59
N ASP A 129 -5.53 -12.13 -13.34
CA ASP A 129 -5.73 -10.82 -13.97
C ASP A 129 -4.45 -10.39 -14.67
N ILE A 130 -4.57 -9.81 -15.86
CA ILE A 130 -3.45 -9.19 -16.57
C ILE A 130 -3.81 -7.73 -16.80
N ILE A 131 -3.01 -6.85 -16.25
CA ILE A 131 -3.23 -5.41 -16.30
C ILE A 131 -1.97 -4.67 -16.75
N ARG A 132 -2.17 -3.46 -17.28
CA ARG A 132 -1.13 -2.45 -17.49
C ARG A 132 -1.47 -1.20 -16.70
N LYS A 133 -0.52 -0.74 -15.86
CA LYS A 133 -0.68 0.52 -15.12
C LYS A 133 -0.26 1.69 -15.98
N GLU A 134 -1.21 2.58 -16.26
CA GLU A 134 -1.03 3.78 -17.07
C GLU A 134 -1.26 5.06 -16.25
N ASN A 135 -0.90 6.19 -16.84
CA ASN A 135 -1.19 7.54 -16.34
C ASN A 135 -0.81 7.75 -14.85
N LYS A 136 0.32 7.16 -14.41
CA LYS A 136 0.74 7.24 -13.02
C LYS A 136 1.09 8.66 -12.60
N LYS A 137 0.47 9.11 -11.50
CA LYS A 137 0.84 10.34 -10.78
C LYS A 137 1.19 9.99 -9.34
N HIS A 138 2.30 10.51 -8.86
CA HIS A 138 2.77 10.29 -7.50
C HIS A 138 2.67 11.55 -6.67
N ILE A 139 2.11 11.42 -5.48
CA ILE A 139 2.15 12.45 -4.44
C ILE A 139 3.05 11.90 -3.36
N ASN A 140 4.25 12.48 -3.26
CA ASN A 140 5.31 12.02 -2.38
C ASN A 140 5.32 12.86 -1.11
N VAL A 141 5.12 12.23 0.04
CA VAL A 141 5.05 12.91 1.33
C VAL A 141 6.19 12.44 2.20
N ARG A 142 7.12 13.37 2.47
CA ARG A 142 8.19 13.20 3.44
C ARG A 142 7.64 13.37 4.83
N ASN A 143 8.02 12.47 5.75
CA ASN A 143 7.60 12.54 7.12
C ASN A 143 8.70 12.00 8.05
N GLU A 144 8.61 12.27 9.34
CA GLU A 144 9.51 11.71 10.33
C GLU A 144 9.26 10.20 10.50
N GLY A 145 10.30 9.38 10.46
CA GLY A 145 10.22 7.92 10.56
C GLY A 145 9.94 7.24 9.23
N TYR A 146 8.68 7.18 8.79
CA TYR A 146 8.30 6.65 7.48
C TYR A 146 7.74 7.74 6.59
N ASP A 147 8.18 7.72 5.35
CA ASP A 147 7.58 8.49 4.28
C ASP A 147 6.37 7.74 3.72
N PHE A 148 5.53 8.43 2.95
CA PHE A 148 4.50 7.72 2.18
C PHE A 148 4.35 8.29 0.78
N ARG A 149 3.93 7.44 -0.12
CA ARG A 149 3.60 7.79 -1.50
C ARG A 149 2.16 7.45 -1.77
N ILE A 150 1.40 8.42 -2.25
CA ILE A 150 0.08 8.18 -2.83
C ILE A 150 0.29 8.07 -4.34
N THR A 151 -0.20 7.00 -4.93
CA THR A 151 -0.18 6.77 -6.37
C THR A 151 -1.60 6.78 -6.89
N CYS A 152 -1.87 7.63 -7.87
CA CYS A 152 -3.06 7.56 -8.70
C CYS A 152 -2.66 6.93 -10.03
N SER A 153 -3.37 5.93 -10.50
CA SER A 153 -3.11 5.24 -11.77
C SER A 153 -4.38 4.67 -12.37
N GLU A 154 -4.28 4.26 -13.63
CA GLU A 154 -5.31 3.49 -14.33
C GLU A 154 -4.81 2.06 -14.53
N GLU A 155 -5.58 1.07 -14.09
CA GLU A 155 -5.31 -0.35 -14.33
C GLU A 155 -6.12 -0.81 -15.55
N MET A 156 -5.47 -0.85 -16.70
CA MET A 156 -6.09 -1.23 -17.97
C MET A 156 -5.92 -2.73 -18.19
N PRO A 157 -7.02 -3.49 -18.40
CA PRO A 157 -6.90 -4.89 -18.85
C PRO A 157 -6.06 -4.95 -20.13
N THR A 158 -5.19 -5.94 -20.21
CA THR A 158 -4.30 -6.12 -21.37
C THR A 158 -3.92 -7.60 -21.49
N ASP A 159 -3.24 -7.95 -22.59
CA ASP A 159 -2.65 -9.26 -22.79
C ASP A 159 -1.12 -9.20 -22.71
N ILE A 160 -0.51 -10.36 -22.48
CA ILE A 160 0.94 -10.54 -22.56
C ILE A 160 1.27 -11.09 -23.95
N ASP A 161 2.14 -10.39 -24.64
CA ASP A 161 2.74 -10.85 -25.87
C ASP A 161 4.01 -11.63 -25.54
N GLU A 162 3.94 -12.96 -25.58
CA GLU A 162 5.05 -13.84 -25.19
C GLU A 162 6.33 -13.63 -26.01
N GLU A 163 6.22 -13.07 -27.23
CA GLU A 163 7.37 -12.81 -28.10
C GLU A 163 8.08 -11.50 -27.76
N ASN A 164 7.31 -10.47 -27.36
CA ASN A 164 7.81 -9.10 -27.17
C ASN A 164 7.89 -8.67 -25.70
N ASP A 165 7.03 -9.20 -24.83
CA ASP A 165 7.02 -8.82 -23.42
C ASP A 165 8.05 -9.62 -22.63
N LYS A 166 9.09 -8.94 -22.17
CA LYS A 166 10.13 -9.56 -21.33
C LYS A 166 9.69 -9.62 -19.89
N MET A 167 9.74 -10.81 -19.28
CA MET A 167 9.56 -10.98 -17.86
C MET A 167 10.71 -10.31 -17.10
N GLU A 168 10.36 -9.42 -16.17
CA GLU A 168 11.32 -8.63 -15.38
C GLU A 168 11.48 -9.17 -13.96
N ASN A 169 10.37 -9.49 -13.31
CA ASN A 169 10.38 -9.95 -11.92
C ASN A 169 9.18 -10.87 -11.62
N ILE A 170 9.38 -11.76 -10.65
CA ILE A 170 8.32 -12.56 -10.03
C ILE A 170 8.33 -12.22 -8.56
N ARG A 171 7.15 -11.92 -8.00
CA ARG A 171 6.94 -11.63 -6.60
C ARG A 171 5.83 -12.49 -6.05
N GLU A 172 6.13 -13.23 -5.02
CA GLU A 172 5.16 -14.01 -4.26
C GLU A 172 4.71 -13.19 -3.06
N LYS A 173 3.40 -13.19 -2.77
CA LYS A 173 2.79 -12.34 -1.76
C LYS A 173 1.85 -13.13 -0.89
N TYR A 174 1.94 -12.88 0.41
CA TYR A 174 0.94 -13.27 1.40
C TYR A 174 0.29 -11.99 1.92
N ARG A 175 -0.99 -11.80 1.62
CA ARG A 175 -1.71 -10.58 1.91
C ARG A 175 -2.84 -10.84 2.90
N ILE A 176 -2.90 -10.01 3.94
CA ILE A 176 -4.01 -9.92 4.89
C ILE A 176 -4.63 -8.55 4.67
N SER A 177 -5.96 -8.49 4.59
CA SER A 177 -6.66 -7.25 4.30
C SER A 177 -7.68 -6.93 5.38
N TYR A 178 -7.85 -5.64 5.64
CA TYR A 178 -8.86 -5.08 6.52
C TYR A 178 -9.68 -4.08 5.72
N GLN A 179 -10.96 -4.42 5.48
CA GLN A 179 -11.88 -3.56 4.75
C GLN A 179 -12.52 -2.56 5.69
N LEU A 180 -12.43 -1.29 5.34
CA LEU A 180 -13.16 -0.18 5.95
C LEU A 180 -14.19 0.36 4.94
N SER A 181 -15.01 1.35 5.34
CA SER A 181 -16.15 1.81 4.52
C SER A 181 -15.78 2.22 3.09
N TYR A 182 -14.63 2.87 2.88
CA TYR A 182 -14.24 3.43 1.57
C TYR A 182 -12.85 2.99 1.10
N TYR A 183 -12.09 2.31 1.93
CA TYR A 183 -10.72 1.89 1.63
C TYR A 183 -10.41 0.57 2.33
N ARG A 184 -9.37 -0.06 1.84
CA ARG A 184 -8.83 -1.31 2.39
C ARG A 184 -7.40 -1.07 2.83
N VAL A 185 -7.04 -1.62 3.98
CA VAL A 185 -5.65 -1.69 4.43
C VAL A 185 -5.13 -3.08 4.12
N ASP A 186 -4.09 -3.16 3.32
CA ASP A 186 -3.42 -4.38 2.92
C ASP A 186 -2.07 -4.51 3.62
N LEU A 187 -1.92 -5.57 4.38
CA LEU A 187 -0.67 -5.99 4.98
C LEU A 187 -0.09 -7.12 4.14
N THR A 188 0.98 -6.85 3.42
CA THR A 188 1.55 -7.79 2.47
C THR A 188 2.97 -8.17 2.85
N LEU A 189 3.20 -9.44 3.13
CA LEU A 189 4.53 -10.02 3.16
C LEU A 189 4.85 -10.49 1.75
N SER A 190 5.84 -9.91 1.11
CA SER A 190 6.22 -10.22 -0.26
C SER A 190 7.66 -10.70 -0.35
N LYS A 191 7.93 -11.57 -1.33
CA LYS A 191 9.25 -12.13 -1.59
C LYS A 191 9.54 -12.14 -3.08
N ASP A 192 10.73 -11.69 -3.44
CA ASP A 192 11.29 -11.82 -4.78
C ASP A 192 12.76 -12.27 -4.71
N LYS A 193 13.45 -12.23 -5.86
CA LYS A 193 14.88 -12.60 -5.96
C LYS A 193 15.82 -11.75 -5.09
N ASN A 194 15.39 -10.54 -4.67
CA ASN A 194 16.21 -9.60 -3.92
C ASN A 194 15.98 -9.70 -2.41
N GLY A 195 14.89 -10.34 -1.96
CA GLY A 195 14.62 -10.53 -0.54
C GLY A 195 13.14 -10.54 -0.16
N GLU A 196 12.90 -10.31 1.12
CA GLU A 196 11.57 -10.24 1.73
C GLU A 196 11.23 -8.79 2.08
N TYR A 197 9.98 -8.42 1.86
CA TYR A 197 9.47 -7.06 2.06
C TYR A 197 8.18 -7.09 2.86
N TYR A 198 8.05 -6.17 3.79
CA TYR A 198 6.88 -5.97 4.63
C TYR A 198 6.18 -4.69 4.18
N GLU A 199 5.14 -4.84 3.36
CA GLU A 199 4.47 -3.72 2.71
C GLU A 199 3.15 -3.42 3.41
N ILE A 200 2.86 -2.12 3.61
CA ILE A 200 1.59 -1.62 4.12
C ILE A 200 1.03 -0.68 3.09
N GLU A 201 -0.13 -1.05 2.58
CA GLU A 201 -0.84 -0.33 1.53
C GLU A 201 -2.23 0.06 2.01
N ILE A 202 -2.70 1.24 1.64
CA ILE A 202 -4.09 1.67 1.82
C ILE A 202 -4.64 1.90 0.43
N GLU A 203 -5.60 1.11 0.01
CA GLU A 203 -6.22 1.20 -1.32
C GLU A 203 -7.67 1.71 -1.21
N MET A 204 -7.99 2.69 -2.04
CA MET A 204 -9.33 3.24 -2.11
C MET A 204 -10.17 2.46 -3.12
N ASN A 205 -10.93 1.48 -2.66
CA ASN A 205 -11.67 0.56 -3.52
C ASN A 205 -13.12 0.97 -3.83
N LEU A 206 -13.83 1.63 -2.91
CA LEU A 206 -15.23 2.02 -3.14
C LEU A 206 -15.41 3.34 -3.88
N LEU A 207 -14.37 4.15 -4.05
CA LEU A 207 -14.46 5.38 -4.82
C LEU A 207 -14.84 5.12 -6.29
N LYS A 208 -14.34 4.02 -6.86
CA LYS A 208 -14.70 3.57 -8.23
C LYS A 208 -16.20 3.45 -8.39
N GLU A 209 -16.87 2.74 -7.48
CA GLU A 209 -18.33 2.53 -7.54
C GLU A 209 -19.11 3.83 -7.41
N GLU A 210 -18.67 4.73 -6.54
CA GLU A 210 -19.30 6.03 -6.36
C GLU A 210 -19.11 6.91 -7.60
N LEU A 211 -17.92 6.95 -8.21
CA LEU A 211 -17.64 7.72 -9.42
C LEU A 211 -18.42 7.20 -10.62
N VAL A 212 -18.62 5.88 -10.73
CA VAL A 212 -19.36 5.25 -11.84
C VAL A 212 -20.86 5.46 -11.71
N ARG A 213 -21.39 5.46 -10.48
CA ARG A 213 -22.84 5.66 -10.23
C ARG A 213 -23.32 7.07 -10.53
N VAL A 214 -22.47 8.07 -10.46
CA VAL A 214 -22.88 9.47 -10.60
C VAL A 214 -22.64 9.94 -12.03
N LYS A 215 -23.71 10.35 -12.71
CA LYS A 215 -23.59 11.01 -14.02
C LYS A 215 -22.83 12.35 -13.96
N GLN A 216 -22.72 12.92 -12.76
CA GLN A 216 -22.02 14.16 -12.49
C GLN A 216 -21.27 14.01 -11.15
N ILE A 217 -19.97 14.34 -11.15
CA ILE A 217 -19.10 14.24 -9.97
C ILE A 217 -19.63 15.18 -8.87
N ASP A 218 -20.04 14.62 -7.74
CA ASP A 218 -20.25 15.38 -6.52
C ASP A 218 -18.89 15.62 -5.84
N GLU A 219 -18.26 16.73 -6.20
CA GLU A 219 -16.94 17.10 -5.68
C GLU A 219 -16.90 17.20 -4.15
N ALA A 220 -17.99 17.66 -3.52
CA ALA A 220 -18.05 17.79 -2.07
C ALA A 220 -18.00 16.42 -1.40
N LYS A 221 -18.77 15.46 -1.91
CA LYS A 221 -18.77 14.08 -1.43
C LYS A 221 -17.40 13.40 -1.62
N ILE A 222 -16.80 13.56 -2.80
CA ILE A 222 -15.48 12.98 -3.08
C ILE A 222 -14.42 13.57 -2.16
N ARG A 223 -14.43 14.90 -1.94
CA ARG A 223 -13.52 15.56 -1.02
C ARG A 223 -13.63 15.00 0.41
N VAL A 224 -14.81 14.72 0.91
CA VAL A 224 -15.01 14.09 2.23
C VAL A 224 -14.42 12.68 2.26
N ILE A 225 -14.57 11.90 1.21
CA ILE A 225 -13.99 10.55 1.11
C ILE A 225 -12.45 10.63 1.09
N LEU A 226 -11.90 11.53 0.28
CA LEU A 226 -10.46 11.74 0.18
C LEU A 226 -9.86 12.26 1.49
N ASP A 227 -10.55 13.17 2.18
CA ASP A 227 -10.11 13.68 3.48
C ASP A 227 -9.98 12.54 4.50
N ARG A 228 -10.99 11.68 4.59
CA ARG A 228 -10.93 10.48 5.45
C ARG A 228 -9.81 9.52 5.04
N PHE A 229 -9.61 9.31 3.74
CA PHE A 229 -8.53 8.47 3.24
C PHE A 229 -7.17 8.99 3.70
N VAL A 230 -6.89 10.27 3.47
CA VAL A 230 -5.62 10.90 3.84
C VAL A 230 -5.45 10.94 5.36
N GLN A 231 -6.51 11.27 6.12
CA GLN A 231 -6.47 11.21 7.59
C GLN A 231 -6.12 9.82 8.10
N ASN A 232 -6.65 8.76 7.48
CA ASN A 232 -6.36 7.39 7.92
C ASN A 232 -4.93 6.93 7.55
N ILE A 233 -4.33 7.47 6.48
CA ILE A 233 -2.90 7.28 6.24
C ILE A 233 -2.10 7.84 7.43
N PHE A 234 -2.41 9.06 7.89
CA PHE A 234 -1.76 9.67 9.04
C PHE A 234 -2.07 8.94 10.35
N ASN A 235 -3.28 8.41 10.53
CA ASN A 235 -3.64 7.62 11.71
C ASN A 235 -2.82 6.32 11.78
N LEU A 236 -2.70 5.58 10.68
CA LEU A 236 -1.84 4.40 10.62
C LEU A 236 -0.38 4.75 10.87
N TYR A 237 0.07 5.86 10.30
CA TYR A 237 1.41 6.36 10.56
C TYR A 237 1.61 6.68 12.05
N SER A 238 0.63 7.30 12.71
CA SER A 238 0.73 7.65 14.13
C SER A 238 0.93 6.45 15.05
N VAL A 239 0.48 5.26 14.65
CA VAL A 239 0.74 4.00 15.38
C VAL A 239 2.24 3.68 15.43
N LEU A 240 3.02 4.16 14.45
CA LEU A 240 4.46 3.90 14.34
C LEU A 240 5.33 4.98 14.99
N MET A 241 4.74 6.08 15.48
CA MET A 241 5.49 7.19 16.07
C MET A 241 5.65 6.98 17.58
N PRO A 242 6.88 6.88 18.09
CA PRO A 242 7.14 6.69 19.52
C PRO A 242 6.55 7.78 20.42
N GLU A 243 6.45 9.01 19.94
CA GLU A 243 5.93 10.15 20.69
C GLU A 243 4.41 10.30 20.67
N SER A 244 3.74 9.76 19.65
CA SER A 244 2.27 9.75 19.58
C SER A 244 1.67 8.64 20.43
N ILE A 245 2.50 7.65 20.76
CA ILE A 245 2.17 6.57 21.65
C ILE A 245 2.96 6.78 22.94
N MET A 246 2.35 7.41 23.93
CA MET A 246 2.70 7.08 25.30
C MET A 246 2.29 5.60 25.52
N PHE A 247 2.96 4.70 24.84
CA PHE A 247 2.96 3.30 25.25
C PHE A 247 3.70 3.26 26.60
N ASN A 248 2.94 3.35 27.66
CA ASN A 248 3.40 2.82 28.92
C ASN A 248 3.91 1.40 28.61
N SER A 249 5.02 1.02 29.19
CA SER A 249 5.59 -0.35 29.12
C SER A 249 4.52 -1.46 29.28
N ARG A 250 3.43 -1.17 29.95
CA ARG A 250 2.23 -1.97 30.06
C ARG A 250 1.50 -2.28 28.74
N GLN A 251 1.44 -1.34 27.82
CA GLN A 251 0.79 -1.54 26.50
C GLN A 251 1.67 -2.35 25.54
N GLU A 252 2.99 -2.20 25.61
CA GLU A 252 3.92 -3.08 24.89
C GLU A 252 3.81 -4.52 25.38
N GLU A 253 3.69 -4.72 26.69
CA GLU A 253 3.48 -6.06 27.28
C GLU A 253 2.11 -6.63 26.88
N GLU A 254 1.05 -5.82 26.82
CA GLU A 254 -0.28 -6.24 26.36
C GLU A 254 -0.28 -6.60 24.86
N ILE A 255 0.38 -5.83 24.02
CA ILE A 255 0.51 -6.12 22.57
C ILE A 255 1.33 -7.40 22.37
N ASN A 256 2.45 -7.54 23.04
CA ASN A 256 3.27 -8.74 22.97
C ASN A 256 2.54 -9.98 23.52
N TYR A 257 1.70 -9.79 24.55
CA TYR A 257 0.86 -10.84 25.11
C TYR A 257 -0.27 -11.23 24.14
N GLU A 258 -0.92 -10.29 23.48
CA GLU A 258 -1.96 -10.55 22.46
C GLU A 258 -1.38 -11.19 21.19
N ILE A 259 -0.21 -10.74 20.73
CA ILE A 259 0.55 -11.40 19.65
C ILE A 259 0.89 -12.84 20.05
N GLY A 260 1.30 -13.06 21.31
CA GLY A 260 1.61 -14.38 21.83
C GLY A 260 0.41 -15.31 22.01
N LYS A 261 -0.78 -14.76 22.27
CA LYS A 261 -2.04 -15.54 22.42
C LYS A 261 -2.66 -15.96 21.08
N ASN A 262 -2.58 -15.12 20.07
CA ASN A 262 -3.12 -15.40 18.76
C ASN A 262 -2.15 -16.29 17.98
N LYS A 263 -2.27 -17.60 18.14
CA LYS A 263 -1.47 -18.61 17.44
C LYS A 263 -1.44 -18.42 15.91
N HIS A 264 -2.48 -17.77 15.35
CA HIS A 264 -2.57 -17.46 13.92
C HIS A 264 -1.76 -16.22 13.50
N LEU A 265 -1.22 -15.48 14.47
CA LEU A 265 -0.52 -14.20 14.25
C LEU A 265 0.97 -14.27 14.62
N ARG A 266 1.50 -15.44 14.98
CA ARG A 266 2.94 -15.55 15.30
C ARG A 266 3.76 -15.33 14.04
N PRO A 267 4.74 -14.41 14.09
CA PRO A 267 5.69 -14.20 12.98
C PRO A 267 6.32 -15.50 12.50
N GLU A 268 6.63 -16.40 13.43
CA GLU A 268 7.25 -17.70 13.17
C GLU A 268 6.32 -18.68 12.44
N GLU A 269 5.02 -18.65 12.72
CA GLU A 269 4.02 -19.48 12.05
C GLU A 269 3.69 -18.92 10.66
N ILE A 270 3.68 -17.60 10.49
CA ILE A 270 3.52 -16.98 9.18
C ILE A 270 4.76 -17.28 8.33
N GLN A 271 5.96 -17.10 8.87
CA GLN A 271 7.19 -17.50 8.19
C GLN A 271 7.22 -19.01 7.91
N SER A 272 6.73 -19.85 8.84
CA SER A 272 6.68 -21.30 8.63
C SER A 272 5.61 -21.69 7.61
N THR A 273 4.45 -21.05 7.62
CA THR A 273 3.38 -21.26 6.64
C THR A 273 3.82 -20.78 5.25
N PHE A 274 4.47 -19.61 5.17
CA PHE A 274 5.07 -19.07 3.96
C PHE A 274 6.21 -19.98 3.48
N GLY A 275 7.14 -20.35 4.38
CA GLY A 275 8.25 -21.23 4.05
C GLY A 275 7.81 -22.65 3.68
N ASN A 276 6.81 -23.20 4.33
CA ASN A 276 6.25 -24.52 4.01
C ASN A 276 5.44 -24.51 2.72
N TYR A 277 4.66 -23.46 2.46
CA TYR A 277 3.96 -23.31 1.19
C TYR A 277 4.94 -23.26 0.02
N PHE A 278 6.01 -22.47 0.14
CA PHE A 278 7.03 -22.37 -0.91
C PHE A 278 7.84 -23.64 -1.08
N LYS A 279 8.26 -24.29 -0.01
CA LYS A 279 8.97 -25.57 -0.09
C LYS A 279 8.13 -26.68 -0.70
N ASN A 280 6.83 -26.72 -0.40
CA ASN A 280 5.99 -27.85 -0.80
C ASN A 280 5.31 -27.68 -2.17
N ASN A 281 5.09 -26.46 -2.63
CA ASN A 281 4.23 -26.23 -3.81
C ASN A 281 4.96 -25.60 -5.01
N LEU A 282 6.08 -24.90 -4.82
CA LEU A 282 6.76 -24.19 -5.91
C LEU A 282 8.11 -24.79 -6.34
N PHE A 283 8.69 -25.69 -5.53
CA PHE A 283 9.97 -26.34 -5.86
C PHE A 283 9.83 -27.84 -6.22
N ARG A 284 8.62 -28.36 -6.39
CA ARG A 284 8.46 -29.64 -7.08
C ARG A 284 8.52 -29.41 -8.58
N LYS A 285 9.74 -29.69 -9.13
CA LYS A 285 9.95 -29.87 -10.57
C LYS A 285 9.19 -31.08 -11.06
#